data_d7ff8865e6d37f8fe8d4b35a3750b962
#
_entry.id   d7ff8865e6d37f8fe8d4b35a3750b962
#
_cell.length_a   1.000
_cell.length_b   1.000
_cell.length_c   1.000
_cell.angle_alpha   90.00
_cell.angle_beta   90.00
_cell.angle_gamma   90.00
#
_symmetry.space_group_name_H-M   'P 1'
#
loop_
_entity.id
_entity.type
_entity.pdbx_description
1 polymer ?
#
loop_
_entity_poly.entity_id
_entity_poly.type
_entity_poly.pdbx_seq_one_letter_code
_entity_poly.pdbx_strand_id
1 'polypeptide(L)'
;IRKITTGTASEHDSTHFDEVLDEHNTSGDVYADRGYPSAQRSEMLKVLGHREHIQRKAKPGRPLSECQKGRNKRIAKTRARVEHPFAQMRHMGGKFIRTIGQARATVAMTMMAACYNLKRLAKFLDDGVDAFYKNKPSKTEVRLQGANA
;
A
#
# COMPACT_ATOMS: atom_id res chain seq x y z
N ILE A 1 -9.30 1.02 -2.00
CA ILE A 1 -8.44 2.06 -2.61
C ILE A 1 -9.05 3.41 -2.26
N ARG A 2 -8.28 4.34 -1.71
CA ARG A 2 -8.79 5.66 -1.24
C ARG A 2 -8.41 6.79 -2.18
N LYS A 3 -7.17 6.80 -2.68
CA LYS A 3 -6.68 7.79 -3.63
C LYS A 3 -6.01 7.10 -4.81
N ILE A 4 -6.10 7.68 -5.97
CA ILE A 4 -5.41 7.30 -7.20
C ILE A 4 -4.86 8.56 -7.84
N THR A 5 -3.64 8.49 -8.32
CA THR A 5 -3.09 9.45 -9.25
C THR A 5 -2.62 8.74 -10.51
N THR A 6 -2.60 9.45 -11.61
CA THR A 6 -2.13 8.96 -12.91
C THR A 6 -1.17 9.97 -13.49
N GLY A 7 0.00 9.49 -13.89
CA GLY A 7 1.01 10.27 -14.58
C GLY A 7 1.21 9.82 -16.02
N THR A 8 2.05 10.51 -16.74
CA THR A 8 2.52 10.08 -18.06
C THR A 8 3.58 8.99 -17.91
N ALA A 9 3.80 8.17 -18.94
CA ALA A 9 4.80 7.09 -18.89
C ALA A 9 6.25 7.59 -18.71
N SER A 10 6.51 8.87 -18.89
CA SER A 10 7.81 9.52 -18.69
C SER A 10 8.03 10.00 -17.25
N GLU A 11 6.96 10.10 -16.46
CA GLU A 11 7.04 10.51 -15.06
C GLU A 11 7.38 9.34 -14.16
N HIS A 12 8.25 9.57 -13.19
CA HIS A 12 8.58 8.55 -12.21
C HIS A 12 7.50 8.51 -11.12
N ASP A 13 7.03 7.30 -10.77
CA ASP A 13 5.96 7.11 -9.77
C ASP A 13 6.20 7.84 -8.44
N SER A 14 7.46 8.07 -8.09
CA SER A 14 7.82 8.78 -6.85
C SER A 14 7.44 10.26 -6.85
N THR A 15 7.19 10.88 -8.00
CA THR A 15 6.74 12.29 -8.08
C THR A 15 5.33 12.48 -7.55
N HIS A 16 4.50 11.44 -7.67
CA HIS A 16 3.10 11.46 -7.24
C HIS A 16 2.90 10.95 -5.80
N PHE A 17 3.98 10.70 -5.06
CA PHE A 17 3.90 10.13 -3.71
C PHE A 17 3.07 10.99 -2.76
N ASP A 18 3.29 12.29 -2.78
CA ASP A 18 2.64 13.23 -1.85
C ASP A 18 1.15 13.39 -2.16
N GLU A 19 0.78 13.27 -3.45
CA GLU A 19 -0.62 13.35 -3.89
C GLU A 19 -1.47 12.17 -3.38
N VAL A 20 -0.88 10.97 -3.27
CA VAL A 20 -1.59 9.78 -2.81
C VAL A 20 -1.57 9.61 -1.30
N LEU A 21 -0.75 10.39 -0.58
CA LEU A 21 -0.74 10.37 0.87
C LEU A 21 -2.10 10.88 1.39
N ASP A 22 -2.70 10.11 2.28
CA ASP A 22 -4.01 10.42 2.87
C ASP A 22 -3.86 10.72 4.36
N GLU A 23 -4.03 11.97 4.74
CA GLU A 23 -3.95 12.45 6.11
C GLU A 23 -5.02 11.82 7.02
N HIS A 24 -6.16 11.43 6.43
CA HIS A 24 -7.26 10.78 7.15
C HIS A 24 -7.11 9.26 7.24
N ASN A 25 -5.92 8.73 6.94
CA ASN A 25 -5.69 7.30 7.05
C ASN A 25 -5.63 6.89 8.53
N THR A 26 -6.35 5.83 8.88
CA THR A 26 -6.40 5.29 10.25
C THR A 26 -5.07 4.72 10.73
N SER A 27 -4.17 4.37 9.81
CA SER A 27 -2.82 3.89 10.11
C SER A 27 -1.79 4.96 9.78
N GLY A 28 -0.97 5.34 10.75
CA GLY A 28 0.20 6.18 10.51
C GLY A 28 1.37 5.48 9.81
N ASP A 29 1.21 4.21 9.40
CA ASP A 29 2.26 3.45 8.72
C ASP A 29 2.21 3.66 7.20
N VAL A 30 3.31 4.13 6.62
CA VAL A 30 3.45 4.35 5.17
C VAL A 30 4.42 3.35 4.58
N TYR A 31 3.92 2.49 3.70
CA TYR A 31 4.70 1.44 3.04
C TYR A 31 4.96 1.79 1.58
N ALA A 32 6.24 1.84 1.17
CA ALA A 32 6.60 2.11 -0.23
C ALA A 32 7.78 1.24 -0.69
N ASP A 33 8.01 1.26 -2.00
CA ASP A 33 9.05 0.47 -2.67
C ASP A 33 10.43 1.14 -2.59
N ARG A 34 11.44 0.42 -3.07
CA ARG A 34 12.83 0.84 -3.17
C ARG A 34 13.07 2.05 -4.09
N GLY A 35 12.09 2.41 -4.92
CA GLY A 35 12.12 3.59 -5.78
C GLY A 35 11.81 4.90 -5.06
N TYR A 36 11.29 4.84 -3.83
CA TYR A 36 10.77 6.00 -3.10
C TYR A 36 11.67 6.60 -2.01
N PRO A 37 12.82 6.03 -1.58
CA PRO A 37 13.61 6.61 -0.50
C PRO A 37 14.15 7.98 -0.88
N SER A 38 13.87 8.98 -0.04
CA SER A 38 14.39 10.33 -0.09
C SER A 38 14.53 10.87 1.33
N ALA A 39 15.63 11.58 1.62
CA ALA A 39 15.82 12.21 2.93
C ALA A 39 14.72 13.23 3.22
N GLN A 40 14.38 14.05 2.23
CA GLN A 40 13.31 15.04 2.32
C GLN A 40 11.95 14.39 2.62
N ARG A 41 11.63 13.28 1.96
CA ARG A 41 10.37 12.54 2.19
C ARG A 41 10.34 11.91 3.58
N SER A 42 11.44 11.35 4.04
CA SER A 42 11.54 10.80 5.40
C SER A 42 11.29 11.88 6.46
N GLU A 43 11.79 13.10 6.24
CA GLU A 43 11.58 14.24 7.12
C GLU A 43 10.11 14.69 7.10
N MET A 44 9.53 14.83 5.90
CA MET A 44 8.12 15.17 5.73
C MET A 44 7.20 14.16 6.45
N LEU A 45 7.43 12.86 6.27
CA LEU A 45 6.64 11.83 6.93
C LEU A 45 6.74 11.91 8.47
N LYS A 46 7.91 12.24 9.01
CA LYS A 46 8.09 12.45 10.45
C LYS A 46 7.29 13.65 10.96
N VAL A 47 7.34 14.79 10.23
CA VAL A 47 6.59 16.01 10.58
C VAL A 47 5.08 15.71 10.58
N LEU A 48 4.60 14.93 9.62
CA LEU A 48 3.19 14.50 9.53
C LEU A 48 2.82 13.38 10.54
N GLY A 49 3.75 12.95 11.39
CA GLY A 49 3.50 11.88 12.37
C GLY A 49 3.39 10.48 11.78
N HIS A 50 3.83 10.29 10.52
CA HIS A 50 3.81 8.99 9.87
C HIS A 50 5.07 8.16 10.14
N ARG A 51 4.89 6.85 10.27
CA ARG A 51 5.99 5.88 10.39
C ARG A 51 6.37 5.35 9.02
N GLU A 52 7.63 5.59 8.64
CA GLU A 52 8.18 5.18 7.36
C GLU A 52 8.53 3.70 7.32
N HIS A 53 7.95 2.97 6.37
CA HIS A 53 8.26 1.59 6.01
C HIS A 53 8.65 1.49 4.52
N ILE A 54 9.61 2.32 4.09
CA ILE A 54 10.16 2.28 2.75
C ILE A 54 11.33 1.30 2.70
N GLN A 55 11.38 0.45 1.67
CA GLN A 55 12.46 -0.51 1.49
C GLN A 55 13.78 0.19 1.18
N ARG A 56 14.85 -0.24 1.81
CA ARG A 56 16.19 0.28 1.55
C ARG A 56 16.81 -0.36 0.32
N LYS A 57 17.52 0.44 -0.48
CA LYS A 57 18.31 0.00 -1.63
C LYS A 57 19.77 -0.12 -1.22
N ALA A 58 20.47 -1.16 -1.69
CA ALA A 58 21.93 -1.25 -1.56
C ALA A 58 22.58 -0.11 -2.35
N LYS A 59 23.68 0.44 -1.84
CA LYS A 59 24.52 1.40 -2.56
C LYS A 59 25.71 0.66 -3.20
N PRO A 60 26.28 1.18 -4.30
CA PRO A 60 27.52 0.63 -4.86
C PRO A 60 28.59 0.51 -3.77
N GLY A 61 29.25 -0.63 -3.67
CA GLY A 61 30.26 -0.89 -2.64
C GLY A 61 29.73 -1.07 -1.20
N ARG A 62 28.42 -0.96 -0.97
CA ARG A 62 27.83 -1.06 0.38
C ARG A 62 26.56 -1.92 0.35
N PRO A 63 26.70 -3.25 0.47
CA PRO A 63 25.56 -4.16 0.50
C PRO A 63 24.70 -3.93 1.75
N LEU A 64 23.45 -4.37 1.68
CA LEU A 64 22.53 -4.32 2.82
C LEU A 64 23.00 -5.28 3.92
N SER A 65 22.97 -4.82 5.18
CA SER A 65 23.17 -5.70 6.33
C SER A 65 22.03 -6.71 6.48
N GLU A 66 22.25 -7.81 7.19
CA GLU A 66 21.22 -8.84 7.43
C GLU A 66 19.99 -8.25 8.14
N CYS A 67 20.16 -7.33 9.06
CA CYS A 67 19.07 -6.60 9.71
C CYS A 67 18.23 -5.81 8.67
N GLN A 68 18.90 -5.12 7.74
CA GLN A 68 18.22 -4.36 6.68
C GLN A 68 17.49 -5.28 5.68
N LYS A 69 18.08 -6.42 5.35
CA LYS A 69 17.42 -7.46 4.52
C LYS A 69 16.18 -8.00 5.23
N GLY A 70 16.28 -8.32 6.51
CA GLY A 70 15.16 -8.77 7.33
C GLY A 70 14.04 -7.72 7.42
N ARG A 71 14.39 -6.43 7.61
CA ARG A 71 13.43 -5.32 7.56
C ARG A 71 12.74 -5.24 6.20
N ASN A 72 13.48 -5.28 5.10
CA ASN A 72 12.92 -5.24 3.75
C ASN A 72 11.97 -6.41 3.49
N LYS A 73 12.28 -7.62 3.99
CA LYS A 73 11.41 -8.81 3.87
C LYS A 73 10.08 -8.61 4.60
N ARG A 74 10.08 -8.02 5.80
CA ARG A 74 8.83 -7.69 6.54
C ARG A 74 7.99 -6.67 5.79
N ILE A 75 8.62 -5.60 5.26
CA ILE A 75 7.96 -4.58 4.45
C ILE A 75 7.34 -5.20 3.19
N ALA A 76 8.08 -6.06 2.47
CA ALA A 76 7.60 -6.74 1.29
C ALA A 76 6.36 -7.60 1.58
N LYS A 77 6.33 -8.32 2.71
CA LYS A 77 5.17 -9.13 3.13
C LYS A 77 3.91 -8.29 3.31
N THR A 78 4.04 -7.08 3.88
CA THR A 78 2.90 -6.17 4.04
C THR A 78 2.48 -5.59 2.69
N ARG A 79 3.45 -5.21 1.84
CA ARG A 79 3.20 -4.65 0.50
C ARG A 79 2.56 -5.64 -0.46
N ALA A 80 2.81 -6.93 -0.33
CA ALA A 80 2.18 -7.96 -1.16
C ALA A 80 0.64 -7.86 -1.17
N ARG A 81 0.03 -7.29 -0.12
CA ARG A 81 -1.43 -7.04 -0.08
C ARG A 81 -1.89 -6.01 -1.13
N VAL A 82 -1.02 -5.11 -1.57
CA VAL A 82 -1.34 -4.10 -2.60
C VAL A 82 -1.40 -4.74 -3.99
N GLU A 83 -0.77 -5.88 -4.19
CA GLU A 83 -0.81 -6.61 -5.47
C GLU A 83 -2.21 -7.16 -5.77
N HIS A 84 -3.01 -7.48 -4.74
CA HIS A 84 -4.39 -7.95 -4.92
C HIS A 84 -5.31 -6.95 -5.64
N PRO A 85 -5.38 -5.66 -5.24
CA PRO A 85 -6.08 -4.64 -6.01
C PRO A 85 -5.63 -4.57 -7.47
N PHE A 86 -4.33 -4.53 -7.71
CA PHE A 86 -3.79 -4.46 -9.08
C PHE A 86 -4.12 -5.69 -9.91
N ALA A 87 -4.03 -6.90 -9.34
CA ALA A 87 -4.43 -8.12 -10.02
C ALA A 87 -5.91 -8.10 -10.41
N GLN A 88 -6.79 -7.66 -9.50
CA GLN A 88 -8.22 -7.55 -9.82
C GLN A 88 -8.53 -6.46 -10.85
N MET A 89 -7.88 -5.30 -10.76
CA MET A 89 -8.03 -4.25 -11.77
C MET A 89 -7.57 -4.74 -13.16
N ARG A 90 -6.50 -5.56 -13.21
CA ARG A 90 -6.04 -6.21 -14.46
C ARG A 90 -7.12 -7.11 -15.06
N HIS A 91 -7.82 -7.91 -14.24
CA HIS A 91 -8.95 -8.75 -14.69
C HIS A 91 -10.15 -7.93 -15.16
N MET A 92 -10.34 -6.72 -14.67
CA MET A 92 -11.38 -5.78 -15.12
C MET A 92 -10.99 -4.99 -16.37
N GLY A 93 -9.92 -5.39 -17.07
CA GLY A 93 -9.47 -4.71 -18.28
C GLY A 93 -8.36 -3.67 -18.06
N GLY A 94 -7.89 -3.49 -16.83
CA GLY A 94 -6.85 -2.50 -16.47
C GLY A 94 -5.45 -2.77 -17.05
N LYS A 95 -5.25 -3.91 -17.73
CA LYS A 95 -4.01 -4.19 -18.44
C LYS A 95 -3.83 -3.32 -19.69
N PHE A 96 -4.95 -2.97 -20.34
CA PHE A 96 -4.96 -2.17 -21.57
C PHE A 96 -6.10 -1.15 -21.49
N ILE A 97 -5.78 0.06 -21.10
CA ILE A 97 -6.73 1.16 -21.16
C ILE A 97 -6.72 1.66 -22.60
N ARG A 98 -7.82 1.39 -23.32
CA ARG A 98 -7.98 1.74 -24.74
C ARG A 98 -8.47 3.16 -24.98
N THR A 99 -8.26 4.06 -24.01
CA THR A 99 -8.65 5.46 -24.12
C THR A 99 -7.44 6.32 -24.49
N ILE A 100 -7.67 7.29 -25.36
CA ILE A 100 -6.66 8.26 -25.74
C ILE A 100 -6.77 9.48 -24.81
N GLY A 101 -5.65 9.89 -24.25
CA GLY A 101 -5.53 11.06 -23.37
C GLY A 101 -5.60 10.71 -21.88
N GLN A 102 -4.82 11.46 -21.09
CA GLN A 102 -4.62 11.23 -19.65
C GLN A 102 -5.92 11.35 -18.85
N ALA A 103 -6.73 12.37 -19.14
CA ALA A 103 -8.00 12.57 -18.42
C ALA A 103 -8.94 11.35 -18.54
N ARG A 104 -9.07 10.78 -19.74
CA ARG A 104 -9.88 9.58 -19.95
C ARG A 104 -9.29 8.34 -19.28
N ALA A 105 -7.96 8.21 -19.30
CA ALA A 105 -7.27 7.14 -18.58
C ALA A 105 -7.47 7.26 -17.08
N THR A 106 -7.41 8.46 -16.51
CA THR A 106 -7.69 8.74 -15.10
C THR A 106 -9.10 8.31 -14.72
N VAL A 107 -10.11 8.69 -15.52
CA VAL A 107 -11.50 8.28 -15.28
C VAL A 107 -11.61 6.76 -15.30
N ALA A 108 -11.03 6.08 -16.30
CA ALA A 108 -11.08 4.62 -16.40
C ALA A 108 -10.45 3.95 -15.17
N MET A 109 -9.29 4.41 -14.71
CA MET A 109 -8.63 3.90 -13.51
C MET A 109 -9.44 4.16 -12.24
N THR A 110 -10.03 5.34 -12.10
CA THR A 110 -10.89 5.69 -10.97
C THR A 110 -12.14 4.81 -10.92
N MET A 111 -12.77 4.56 -12.06
CA MET A 111 -13.92 3.67 -12.15
C MET A 111 -13.56 2.22 -11.79
N MET A 112 -12.41 1.72 -12.25
CA MET A 112 -11.93 0.39 -11.86
C MET A 112 -11.67 0.28 -10.35
N ALA A 113 -11.11 1.32 -9.73
CA ALA A 113 -10.91 1.36 -8.29
C ALA A 113 -12.23 1.39 -7.51
N ALA A 114 -13.22 2.16 -8.00
CA ALA A 114 -14.57 2.17 -7.44
C ALA A 114 -15.22 0.79 -7.53
N CYS A 115 -15.15 0.12 -8.69
CA CYS A 115 -15.65 -1.25 -8.86
C CYS A 115 -14.94 -2.25 -7.93
N TYR A 116 -13.62 -2.12 -7.76
CA TYR A 116 -12.88 -2.93 -6.80
C TYR A 116 -13.40 -2.72 -5.38
N ASN A 117 -13.58 -1.47 -4.96
CA ASN A 117 -14.07 -1.14 -3.63
C ASN A 117 -15.50 -1.67 -3.40
N LEU A 118 -16.40 -1.54 -4.38
CA LEU A 118 -17.74 -2.07 -4.32
C LEU A 118 -17.76 -3.61 -4.19
N LYS A 119 -16.95 -4.31 -4.98
CA LYS A 119 -16.80 -5.78 -4.84
C LYS A 119 -16.29 -6.18 -3.46
N ARG A 120 -15.37 -5.40 -2.89
CA ARG A 120 -14.89 -5.64 -1.52
C ARG A 120 -15.98 -5.38 -0.49
N LEU A 121 -16.74 -4.31 -0.67
CA LEU A 121 -17.88 -3.98 0.22
C LEU A 121 -18.93 -5.08 0.18
N ALA A 122 -19.35 -5.51 -1.01
CA ALA A 122 -20.30 -6.63 -1.16
C ALA A 122 -19.81 -7.88 -0.41
N LYS A 123 -18.55 -8.25 -0.61
CA LYS A 123 -17.95 -9.38 0.12
C LYS A 123 -17.95 -9.18 1.65
N PHE A 124 -17.72 -7.97 2.15
CA PHE A 124 -17.80 -7.69 3.59
C PHE A 124 -19.22 -7.83 4.12
N LEU A 125 -20.23 -7.46 3.32
CA LEU A 125 -21.63 -7.61 3.71
C LEU A 125 -22.05 -9.09 3.71
N ASP A 126 -21.60 -9.88 2.74
CA ASP A 126 -21.89 -11.32 2.64
C ASP A 126 -21.20 -12.14 3.73
N ASP A 127 -19.89 -11.93 3.94
CA ASP A 127 -19.07 -12.70 4.89
C ASP A 127 -19.27 -12.21 6.35
N GLY A 128 -19.85 -11.03 6.55
CA GLY A 128 -19.87 -10.32 7.82
C GLY A 128 -18.54 -9.68 8.18
N VAL A 129 -18.57 -8.52 8.81
CA VAL A 129 -17.37 -7.76 9.19
C VAL A 129 -16.48 -8.56 10.15
N ASP A 130 -17.08 -9.35 11.02
CA ASP A 130 -16.39 -10.18 12.02
C ASP A 130 -15.49 -11.26 11.41
N ALA A 131 -15.84 -11.81 10.24
CA ALA A 131 -15.02 -12.79 9.56
C ALA A 131 -13.61 -12.27 9.23
N PHE A 132 -13.46 -10.95 9.02
CA PHE A 132 -12.16 -10.31 8.77
C PHE A 132 -11.35 -10.05 10.03
N TYR A 133 -12.00 -9.95 11.18
CA TYR A 133 -11.34 -9.71 12.47
C TYR A 133 -11.04 -11.00 13.24
N LYS A 134 -11.75 -12.09 12.98
CA LYS A 134 -11.60 -13.38 13.65
C LYS A 134 -10.20 -14.02 13.56
N ASN A 135 -9.36 -13.57 12.63
CA ASN A 135 -7.99 -14.07 12.46
C ASN A 135 -6.91 -13.18 13.10
N LYS A 136 -7.27 -12.18 13.89
CA LYS A 136 -6.33 -11.48 14.75
C LYS A 136 -6.65 -11.83 16.19
N PRO A 137 -5.83 -12.67 16.86
CA PRO A 137 -5.95 -12.82 18.31
C PRO A 137 -5.85 -11.41 18.90
N SER A 138 -6.82 -11.06 19.75
CA SER A 138 -6.80 -9.77 20.44
C SER A 138 -5.49 -9.71 21.25
N LYS A 139 -4.87 -8.53 21.34
CA LYS A 139 -3.65 -8.37 22.18
C LYS A 139 -3.90 -8.79 23.63
N THR A 140 -5.14 -8.85 24.06
CA THR A 140 -5.60 -9.30 25.37
C THR A 140 -5.55 -10.82 25.51
N GLU A 141 -5.95 -11.57 24.47
CA GLU A 141 -5.89 -13.05 24.48
C GLU A 141 -4.45 -13.58 24.47
N VAL A 142 -3.54 -12.89 23.74
CA VAL A 142 -2.11 -13.24 23.75
C VAL A 142 -1.47 -12.99 25.12
N ARG A 143 -1.92 -11.98 25.87
CA ARG A 143 -1.44 -11.75 27.24
C ARG A 143 -1.94 -12.76 28.25
N LEU A 144 -3.16 -13.26 28.09
CA LEU A 144 -3.74 -14.27 29.00
C LEU A 144 -3.14 -15.66 28.76
N GLN A 145 -2.76 -16.00 27.54
CA GLN A 145 -2.08 -17.27 27.24
C GLN A 145 -0.61 -17.28 27.68
N GLY A 146 0.06 -16.13 27.73
CA GLY A 146 1.43 -16.01 28.25
C GLY A 146 1.54 -15.88 29.78
N ALA A 147 0.42 -15.73 30.50
CA ALA A 147 0.40 -15.66 31.96
C ALA A 147 0.10 -17.01 32.64
N ASN A 148 -0.23 -18.05 31.86
CA ASN A 148 -0.54 -19.41 32.35
C ASN A 148 0.49 -20.47 31.88
N ALA A 149 1.66 -20.03 31.40
CA ALA A 149 2.82 -20.88 31.06
C ALA A 149 4.05 -20.48 31.96
#